data_b64effcc3a01f66e1fc7678a93083e91
#
_entry.id   b64effcc3a01f66e1fc7678a93083e91
#
_cell.length_a   1.000
_cell.length_b   1.000
_cell.length_c   1.000
_cell.angle_alpha   90.00
_cell.angle_beta   90.00
_cell.angle_gamma   90.00
#
_symmetry.space_group_name_H-M   'P 1'
#
loop_
_entity.id
_entity.type
_entity.pdbx_description
1 polymer ?
#
loop_
_entity_poly.entity_id
_entity_poly.type
_entity_poly.pdbx_seq_one_letter_code
_entity_poly.pdbx_strand_id
1 'polypeptide(L)'
;MADAHSAAGSAVLATTSAASSHELAVDKQRGVSLSHLLQGVSAAVAQAFKAGVWTMIEVVDTRVRNGHVYLEVSERDTGGTIVAKANAVIWASTAAQILPTFEAATGAQVGPGIKLLVRARPVFKPQYGFSLEVDAIDPDYTLGDLEARKREIRERLQREGLFDLNRQLPAPWDYNLVLVVAPEGGAGLGDFQAEANRLQKLGICRFIYVQSRFQGDGAAEEIRREMLD
;
A
#
# COMPACT_ATOMS: atom_id res chain seq x y z
N MET A 1 -5.71 -67.24 -45.72
CA MET A 1 -5.18 -67.81 -44.49
C MET A 1 -4.91 -66.64 -43.61
N ALA A 2 -5.85 -66.30 -42.78
CA ALA A 2 -6.01 -66.74 -41.36
C ALA A 2 -4.93 -65.99 -40.54
N ASP A 3 -5.13 -65.32 -39.53
CA ASP A 3 -6.17 -65.01 -38.52
C ASP A 3 -5.57 -63.99 -37.59
N ALA A 4 -6.30 -63.00 -37.24
CA ALA A 4 -7.07 -62.82 -36.02
C ALA A 4 -6.30 -62.49 -34.72
N HIS A 5 -6.82 -61.49 -34.11
CA HIS A 5 -6.86 -61.22 -32.66
C HIS A 5 -5.62 -60.58 -32.03
N SER A 6 -5.71 -59.53 -31.25
CA SER A 6 -6.61 -59.39 -30.12
C SER A 6 -6.55 -57.96 -29.60
N ALA A 7 -7.68 -57.41 -29.33
CA ALA A 7 -7.86 -56.21 -28.54
C ALA A 7 -7.47 -56.45 -27.08
N ALA A 8 -6.68 -55.58 -26.49
CA ALA A 8 -6.60 -55.48 -25.05
C ALA A 8 -6.72 -53.97 -24.66
N GLY A 9 -7.93 -53.62 -24.31
CA GLY A 9 -8.21 -52.34 -23.69
C GLY A 9 -7.56 -52.26 -22.32
N SER A 10 -6.66 -51.31 -22.12
CA SER A 10 -6.18 -50.93 -20.81
C SER A 10 -7.06 -49.83 -20.28
N ALA A 11 -7.97 -50.21 -19.41
CA ALA A 11 -8.75 -49.25 -18.62
C ALA A 11 -7.83 -48.55 -17.63
N VAL A 12 -7.55 -47.30 -17.88
CA VAL A 12 -6.94 -46.41 -16.89
C VAL A 12 -8.02 -46.09 -15.87
N LEU A 13 -7.92 -46.72 -14.72
CA LEU A 13 -8.68 -46.37 -13.52
C LEU A 13 -8.28 -44.95 -13.08
N ALA A 14 -9.13 -44.01 -13.38
CA ALA A 14 -9.11 -42.70 -12.76
C ALA A 14 -9.49 -42.88 -11.28
N THR A 15 -8.51 -42.91 -10.40
CA THR A 15 -8.71 -42.73 -8.96
C THR A 15 -9.08 -41.30 -8.69
N THR A 16 -10.36 -41.03 -8.72
CA THR A 16 -10.96 -39.81 -8.19
C THR A 16 -10.75 -39.84 -6.68
N SER A 17 -9.75 -39.10 -6.20
CA SER A 17 -9.60 -38.82 -4.78
C SER A 17 -10.81 -37.98 -4.36
N ALA A 18 -11.75 -38.61 -3.72
CA ALA A 18 -12.87 -37.96 -3.06
C ALA A 18 -12.30 -37.13 -1.92
N ALA A 19 -12.17 -35.80 -2.18
CA ALA A 19 -12.05 -34.83 -1.14
C ALA A 19 -13.30 -34.98 -0.26
N SER A 20 -13.11 -35.44 0.98
CA SER A 20 -14.14 -35.44 2.01
C SER A 20 -14.66 -34.03 2.22
N SER A 21 -15.66 -33.67 1.46
CA SER A 21 -16.56 -32.56 1.78
C SER A 21 -17.22 -32.96 3.09
N HIS A 22 -16.79 -32.38 4.19
CA HIS A 22 -17.55 -32.44 5.43
C HIS A 22 -18.84 -31.65 5.15
N GLU A 23 -19.80 -32.37 4.59
CA GLU A 23 -21.17 -31.89 4.42
C GLU A 23 -21.72 -31.71 5.83
N LEU A 24 -21.76 -30.45 6.27
CA LEU A 24 -22.48 -30.02 7.46
C LEU A 24 -23.95 -30.30 7.17
N ALA A 25 -24.42 -31.52 7.53
CA ALA A 25 -25.79 -31.88 7.43
C ALA A 25 -26.63 -30.85 8.20
N VAL A 26 -27.48 -30.14 7.48
CA VAL A 26 -28.40 -29.15 8.03
C VAL A 26 -29.53 -29.89 8.71
N ASP A 27 -29.30 -30.32 9.94
CA ASP A 27 -30.40 -30.77 10.82
C ASP A 27 -31.08 -29.53 11.38
N LYS A 28 -32.23 -29.18 10.84
CA LYS A 28 -33.06 -28.06 11.26
C LYS A 28 -33.52 -28.12 12.72
N GLN A 29 -33.41 -29.29 13.37
CA GLN A 29 -33.88 -29.48 14.75
C GLN A 29 -32.85 -29.16 15.82
N ARG A 30 -31.57 -29.05 15.49
CA ARG A 30 -30.49 -28.61 16.41
C ARG A 30 -29.49 -27.78 15.64
N GLY A 31 -29.74 -26.47 15.54
CA GLY A 31 -28.77 -25.55 14.99
C GLY A 31 -27.43 -25.63 15.73
N VAL A 32 -26.30 -25.41 15.01
CA VAL A 32 -24.98 -25.31 15.62
C VAL A 32 -24.78 -23.90 16.20
N SER A 33 -24.00 -23.80 17.30
CA SER A 33 -23.68 -22.49 17.84
C SER A 33 -22.86 -21.64 16.86
N LEU A 34 -22.98 -20.31 16.91
CA LEU A 34 -22.20 -19.42 16.09
C LEU A 34 -20.70 -19.64 16.25
N SER A 35 -20.25 -19.88 17.48
CA SER A 35 -18.83 -20.17 17.78
C SER A 35 -18.35 -21.43 17.05
N HIS A 36 -19.16 -22.48 17.02
CA HIS A 36 -18.81 -23.73 16.34
C HIS A 36 -18.74 -23.53 14.81
N LEU A 37 -19.69 -22.79 14.22
CA LEU A 37 -19.68 -22.45 12.80
C LEU A 37 -18.41 -21.67 12.43
N LEU A 38 -18.10 -20.60 13.21
CA LEU A 38 -16.95 -19.76 12.96
C LEU A 38 -15.60 -20.47 13.21
N GLN A 39 -15.55 -21.43 14.12
CA GLN A 39 -14.39 -22.33 14.28
C GLN A 39 -14.16 -23.19 13.03
N GLY A 40 -15.23 -23.69 12.42
CA GLY A 40 -15.16 -24.42 11.14
C GLY A 40 -14.59 -23.54 10.03
N VAL A 41 -15.03 -22.29 9.91
CA VAL A 41 -14.46 -21.31 8.95
C VAL A 41 -12.97 -21.08 9.23
N SER A 42 -12.60 -20.88 10.51
CA SER A 42 -11.19 -20.69 10.90
C SER A 42 -10.32 -21.87 10.50
N ALA A 43 -10.80 -23.10 10.75
CA ALA A 43 -10.09 -24.32 10.38
C ALA A 43 -9.95 -24.46 8.85
N ALA A 44 -11.02 -24.18 8.09
CA ALA A 44 -10.99 -24.23 6.62
C ALA A 44 -9.97 -23.25 6.03
N VAL A 45 -9.95 -21.98 6.52
CA VAL A 45 -8.98 -20.97 6.10
C VAL A 45 -7.55 -21.42 6.44
N ALA A 46 -7.32 -21.89 7.67
CA ALA A 46 -5.99 -22.36 8.09
C ALA A 46 -5.51 -23.59 7.30
N GLN A 47 -6.43 -24.47 6.89
CA GLN A 47 -6.10 -25.62 6.07
C GLN A 47 -5.77 -25.22 4.61
N ALA A 48 -6.51 -24.27 4.06
CA ALA A 48 -6.29 -23.78 2.70
C ALA A 48 -5.00 -22.97 2.57
N PHE A 49 -4.64 -22.19 3.60
CA PHE A 49 -3.49 -21.27 3.59
C PHE A 49 -2.47 -21.64 4.68
N LYS A 50 -1.79 -22.79 4.51
CA LYS A 50 -0.75 -23.25 5.45
C LYS A 50 0.51 -22.41 5.42
N ALA A 51 0.83 -21.82 4.26
CA ALA A 51 1.95 -20.91 4.05
C ALA A 51 1.44 -19.54 3.62
N GLY A 52 2.29 -18.50 3.83
CA GLY A 52 2.04 -17.18 3.29
C GLY A 52 2.08 -17.19 1.76
N VAL A 53 1.25 -16.37 1.14
CA VAL A 53 1.17 -16.16 -0.31
C VAL A 53 1.65 -14.76 -0.63
N TRP A 54 2.48 -14.63 -1.65
CA TRP A 54 2.86 -13.32 -2.17
C TRP A 54 1.68 -12.69 -2.88
N THR A 55 1.26 -11.51 -2.42
CA THR A 55 0.12 -10.78 -2.97
C THR A 55 0.44 -9.30 -3.08
N MET A 56 -0.04 -8.70 -4.16
CA MET A 56 0.05 -7.25 -4.39
C MET A 56 -1.09 -6.57 -3.65
N ILE A 57 -0.76 -5.51 -2.94
CA ILE A 57 -1.72 -4.68 -2.20
C ILE A 57 -1.41 -3.20 -2.39
N GLU A 58 -2.42 -2.37 -2.28
CA GLU A 58 -2.28 -0.92 -2.09
C GLU A 58 -2.71 -0.58 -0.67
N VAL A 59 -1.87 0.15 0.05
CA VAL A 59 -2.18 0.59 1.41
C VAL A 59 -3.14 1.76 1.35
N VAL A 60 -4.29 1.63 2.03
CA VAL A 60 -5.33 2.66 2.14
C VAL A 60 -5.16 3.47 3.41
N ASP A 61 -4.90 2.79 4.53
CA ASP A 61 -4.69 3.41 5.84
C ASP A 61 -3.68 2.60 6.66
N THR A 62 -3.00 3.28 7.57
CA THR A 62 -1.98 2.69 8.43
C THR A 62 -2.14 3.20 9.85
N ARG A 63 -2.19 2.28 10.82
CA ARG A 63 -2.27 2.60 12.26
C ARG A 63 -1.26 1.78 13.04
N VAL A 64 -0.48 2.44 13.88
CA VAL A 64 0.48 1.78 14.77
C VAL A 64 -0.07 1.77 16.19
N ARG A 65 -0.11 0.59 16.81
CA ARG A 65 -0.50 0.42 18.20
C ARG A 65 0.34 -0.66 18.87
N ASN A 66 1.00 -0.32 19.97
CA ASN A 66 1.88 -1.22 20.72
C ASN A 66 2.94 -1.92 19.84
N GLY A 67 3.49 -1.20 18.86
CA GLY A 67 4.45 -1.74 17.89
C GLY A 67 3.86 -2.61 16.76
N HIS A 68 2.57 -2.99 16.84
CA HIS A 68 1.88 -3.64 15.76
C HIS A 68 1.44 -2.62 14.71
N VAL A 69 1.60 -2.96 13.44
CA VAL A 69 1.15 -2.12 12.32
C VAL A 69 -0.11 -2.74 11.72
N TYR A 70 -1.21 -2.01 11.81
CA TYR A 70 -2.49 -2.38 11.24
C TYR A 70 -2.65 -1.62 9.92
N LEU A 71 -2.98 -2.34 8.88
CA LEU A 71 -3.14 -1.80 7.54
C LEU A 71 -4.57 -2.06 7.06
N GLU A 72 -5.16 -1.08 6.43
CA GLU A 72 -6.28 -1.27 5.53
C GLU A 72 -5.71 -1.34 4.12
N VAL A 73 -6.00 -2.42 3.40
CA VAL A 73 -5.40 -2.67 2.09
C VAL A 73 -6.47 -2.91 1.04
N SER A 74 -6.19 -2.51 -0.19
CA SER A 74 -7.10 -2.70 -1.33
C SER A 74 -6.35 -3.11 -2.58
N GLU A 75 -7.10 -3.60 -3.54
CA GLU A 75 -6.70 -3.76 -4.93
C GLU A 75 -7.65 -2.91 -5.78
N ARG A 76 -7.11 -2.20 -6.77
CA ARG A 76 -7.88 -1.42 -7.73
C ARG A 76 -7.69 -1.97 -9.13
N ASP A 77 -8.74 -1.92 -9.92
CA ASP A 77 -8.66 -2.19 -11.35
C ASP A 77 -8.01 -1.01 -12.12
N THR A 78 -7.85 -1.16 -13.43
CA THR A 78 -7.31 -0.13 -14.33
C THR A 78 -8.18 1.14 -14.39
N GLY A 79 -9.44 1.06 -13.98
CA GLY A 79 -10.38 2.18 -13.87
C GLY A 79 -10.33 2.89 -12.52
N GLY A 80 -9.51 2.40 -11.57
CA GLY A 80 -9.40 2.95 -10.21
C GLY A 80 -10.48 2.44 -9.24
N THR A 81 -11.36 1.52 -9.66
CA THR A 81 -12.41 0.95 -8.81
C THR A 81 -11.80 -0.10 -7.88
N ILE A 82 -12.19 -0.08 -6.60
CA ILE A 82 -11.75 -1.07 -5.62
C ILE A 82 -12.42 -2.42 -5.96
N VAL A 83 -11.62 -3.43 -6.30
CA VAL A 83 -12.09 -4.79 -6.60
C VAL A 83 -11.89 -5.76 -5.42
N ALA A 84 -10.97 -5.44 -4.51
CA ALA A 84 -10.78 -6.20 -3.28
C ALA A 84 -10.34 -5.28 -2.14
N LYS A 85 -10.74 -5.62 -0.90
CA LYS A 85 -10.37 -4.89 0.31
C LYS A 85 -10.23 -5.86 1.48
N ALA A 86 -9.21 -5.65 2.31
CA ALA A 86 -8.99 -6.44 3.51
C ALA A 86 -8.29 -5.61 4.61
N ASN A 87 -8.36 -6.11 5.85
CA ASN A 87 -7.49 -5.66 6.92
C ASN A 87 -6.25 -6.54 6.94
N ALA A 88 -5.08 -5.95 7.22
CA ALA A 88 -3.84 -6.67 7.39
C ALA A 88 -3.13 -6.23 8.68
N VAL A 89 -2.28 -7.09 9.22
CA VAL A 89 -1.47 -6.79 10.40
C VAL A 89 -0.04 -7.27 10.19
N ILE A 90 0.90 -6.42 10.57
CA ILE A 90 2.30 -6.79 10.77
C ILE A 90 2.53 -6.79 12.27
N TRP A 91 2.84 -7.95 12.83
CA TRP A 91 3.06 -8.06 14.27
C TRP A 91 4.35 -7.36 14.68
N ALA A 92 4.42 -6.82 15.91
CA ALA A 92 5.49 -5.95 16.38
C ALA A 92 6.90 -6.54 16.15
N SER A 93 7.10 -7.83 16.44
CA SER A 93 8.38 -8.49 16.21
C SER A 93 8.79 -8.52 14.73
N THR A 94 7.83 -8.76 13.85
CA THR A 94 8.03 -8.76 12.39
C THR A 94 8.23 -7.34 11.89
N ALA A 95 7.40 -6.39 12.34
CA ALA A 95 7.48 -4.98 11.96
C ALA A 95 8.86 -4.38 12.27
N ALA A 96 9.40 -4.69 13.45
CA ALA A 96 10.74 -4.24 13.85
C ALA A 96 11.87 -4.75 12.95
N GLN A 97 11.65 -5.83 12.22
CA GLN A 97 12.63 -6.41 11.29
C GLN A 97 12.43 -5.93 9.85
N ILE A 98 11.19 -5.99 9.33
CA ILE A 98 10.94 -5.77 7.91
C ILE A 98 10.78 -4.30 7.55
N LEU A 99 10.24 -3.46 8.43
CA LEU A 99 10.01 -2.04 8.11
C LEU A 99 11.29 -1.23 7.96
N PRO A 100 12.30 -1.33 8.86
CA PRO A 100 13.57 -0.63 8.67
C PRO A 100 14.31 -1.08 7.42
N THR A 101 14.26 -2.38 7.09
CA THR A 101 14.87 -2.92 5.87
C THR A 101 14.20 -2.38 4.62
N PHE A 102 12.87 -2.33 4.62
CA PHE A 102 12.08 -1.76 3.54
C PHE A 102 12.37 -0.26 3.35
N GLU A 103 12.36 0.52 4.44
CA GLU A 103 12.64 1.96 4.42
C GLU A 103 14.07 2.26 3.94
N ALA A 104 15.07 1.49 4.41
CA ALA A 104 16.45 1.64 3.96
C ALA A 104 16.62 1.33 2.46
N ALA A 105 15.90 0.34 1.93
CA ALA A 105 15.98 -0.04 0.54
C ALA A 105 15.22 0.91 -0.39
N THR A 106 14.05 1.41 0.02
CA THR A 106 13.15 2.18 -0.85
C THR A 106 13.19 3.68 -0.60
N GLY A 107 13.67 4.11 0.56
CA GLY A 107 13.56 5.49 1.03
C GLY A 107 12.12 5.92 1.35
N ALA A 108 11.17 4.99 1.37
CA ALA A 108 9.76 5.25 1.61
C ALA A 108 9.27 4.51 2.85
N GLN A 109 8.32 5.12 3.57
CA GLN A 109 7.63 4.46 4.69
C GLN A 109 6.35 3.77 4.20
N VAL A 110 5.98 2.67 4.86
CA VAL A 110 4.71 1.99 4.59
C VAL A 110 3.56 2.89 5.04
N GLY A 111 2.81 3.40 4.06
CA GLY A 111 1.74 4.35 4.29
C GLY A 111 0.74 4.42 3.13
N PRO A 112 -0.31 5.25 3.26
CA PRO A 112 -1.36 5.36 2.26
C PRO A 112 -0.83 5.64 0.84
N GLY A 113 -1.42 4.97 -0.16
CA GLY A 113 -1.10 5.11 -1.57
C GLY A 113 0.14 4.34 -2.04
N ILE A 114 0.86 3.65 -1.14
CA ILE A 114 1.99 2.80 -1.51
C ILE A 114 1.48 1.43 -1.95
N LYS A 115 2.01 0.94 -3.07
CA LYS A 115 1.82 -0.44 -3.52
C LYS A 115 2.96 -1.31 -3.02
N LEU A 116 2.58 -2.44 -2.46
CA LEU A 116 3.48 -3.42 -1.86
C LEU A 116 3.24 -4.80 -2.46
N LEU A 117 4.30 -5.56 -2.64
CA LEU A 117 4.25 -7.00 -2.77
C LEU A 117 4.58 -7.59 -1.40
N VAL A 118 3.60 -8.18 -0.76
CA VAL A 118 3.74 -8.71 0.60
C VAL A 118 3.52 -10.22 0.63
N ARG A 119 4.24 -10.91 1.50
CA ARG A 119 3.89 -12.28 1.82
C ARG A 119 2.89 -12.25 2.98
N ALA A 120 1.65 -12.63 2.67
CA ALA A 120 0.53 -12.56 3.59
C ALA A 120 -0.10 -13.93 3.79
N ARG A 121 -0.48 -14.23 5.01
CA ARG A 121 -1.24 -15.41 5.38
C ARG A 121 -2.67 -15.00 5.74
N PRO A 122 -3.69 -15.46 5.02
CA PRO A 122 -5.08 -15.27 5.40
C PRO A 122 -5.39 -15.96 6.72
N VAL A 123 -6.03 -15.24 7.64
CA VAL A 123 -6.43 -15.76 8.96
C VAL A 123 -7.86 -15.33 9.24
N PHE A 124 -8.64 -16.25 9.78
CA PHE A 124 -9.97 -15.95 10.29
C PHE A 124 -10.01 -16.23 11.78
N LYS A 125 -10.32 -15.20 12.57
CA LYS A 125 -10.50 -15.33 14.03
C LYS A 125 -11.97 -15.12 14.37
N PRO A 126 -12.64 -16.05 15.06
CA PRO A 126 -14.08 -15.96 15.34
C PRO A 126 -14.57 -14.66 15.95
N GLN A 127 -13.73 -13.99 16.74
CA GLN A 127 -14.04 -12.72 17.39
C GLN A 127 -13.74 -11.47 16.55
N TYR A 128 -12.80 -11.57 15.61
CA TYR A 128 -12.25 -10.42 14.88
C TYR A 128 -12.48 -10.47 13.37
N GLY A 129 -12.96 -11.62 12.87
CA GLY A 129 -13.21 -11.83 11.46
C GLY A 129 -11.95 -12.17 10.65
N PHE A 130 -12.01 -11.83 9.37
CA PHE A 130 -10.93 -12.09 8.40
C PHE A 130 -9.87 -10.99 8.45
N SER A 131 -8.61 -11.41 8.39
CA SER A 131 -7.46 -10.51 8.25
C SER A 131 -6.29 -11.23 7.55
N LEU A 132 -5.32 -10.44 7.09
CA LEU A 132 -4.07 -10.91 6.54
C LEU A 132 -2.96 -10.71 7.58
N GLU A 133 -2.19 -11.75 7.89
CA GLU A 133 -0.96 -11.60 8.68
C GLU A 133 0.21 -11.51 7.72
N VAL A 134 0.90 -10.35 7.71
CA VAL A 134 2.03 -10.08 6.81
C VAL A 134 3.33 -10.39 7.53
N ASP A 135 4.20 -11.17 6.89
CA ASP A 135 5.50 -11.57 7.45
C ASP A 135 6.71 -11.18 6.59
N ALA A 136 6.50 -10.71 5.35
CA ALA A 136 7.56 -10.17 4.51
C ALA A 136 7.01 -9.12 3.53
N ILE A 137 7.90 -8.22 3.11
CA ILE A 137 7.64 -7.22 2.06
C ILE A 137 8.78 -7.30 1.07
N ASP A 138 8.48 -7.26 -0.23
CA ASP A 138 9.45 -7.18 -1.30
C ASP A 138 9.69 -5.69 -1.65
N PRO A 139 10.86 -5.11 -1.35
CA PRO A 139 11.14 -3.72 -1.64
C PRO A 139 11.31 -3.44 -3.14
N ASP A 140 11.78 -4.42 -3.94
CA ASP A 140 12.05 -4.21 -5.36
C ASP A 140 10.78 -3.95 -6.16
N TYR A 141 9.68 -4.61 -5.78
CA TYR A 141 8.37 -4.34 -6.37
C TYR A 141 7.94 -2.89 -6.17
N THR A 142 8.07 -2.37 -4.95
CA THR A 142 7.70 -0.98 -4.61
C THR A 142 8.60 0.02 -5.33
N LEU A 143 9.90 -0.24 -5.41
CA LEU A 143 10.83 0.60 -6.18
C LEU A 143 10.43 0.67 -7.65
N GLY A 144 10.09 -0.47 -8.26
CA GLY A 144 9.62 -0.54 -9.64
C GLY A 144 8.35 0.30 -9.87
N ASP A 145 7.35 0.22 -8.97
CA ASP A 145 6.13 1.03 -9.06
C ASP A 145 6.41 2.53 -8.90
N LEU A 146 7.25 2.91 -7.94
CA LEU A 146 7.65 4.31 -7.73
C LEU A 146 8.38 4.90 -8.95
N GLU A 147 9.31 4.16 -9.54
CA GLU A 147 10.02 4.60 -10.75
C GLU A 147 9.09 4.69 -11.97
N ALA A 148 8.15 3.77 -12.11
CA ALA A 148 7.13 3.83 -13.15
C ALA A 148 6.25 5.08 -13.00
N ARG A 149 5.77 5.38 -11.79
CA ARG A 149 5.00 6.60 -11.50
C ARG A 149 5.79 7.88 -11.78
N LYS A 150 7.06 7.94 -11.37
CA LYS A 150 7.92 9.09 -11.66
C LYS A 150 8.08 9.31 -13.17
N ARG A 151 8.24 8.23 -13.94
CA ARG A 151 8.35 8.28 -15.40
C ARG A 151 7.07 8.80 -16.03
N GLU A 152 5.92 8.25 -15.64
CA GLU A 152 4.61 8.68 -16.12
C GLU A 152 4.35 10.17 -15.86
N ILE A 153 4.63 10.65 -14.64
CA ILE A 153 4.50 12.06 -14.27
C ILE A 153 5.42 12.92 -15.14
N ARG A 154 6.68 12.51 -15.32
CA ARG A 154 7.63 13.23 -16.17
C ARG A 154 7.15 13.33 -17.61
N GLU A 155 6.72 12.22 -18.20
CA GLU A 155 6.21 12.18 -19.57
C GLU A 155 4.95 13.03 -19.73
N ARG A 156 4.05 13.03 -18.74
CA ARG A 156 2.88 13.91 -18.73
C ARG A 156 3.29 15.37 -18.71
N LEU A 157 4.15 15.78 -17.79
CA LEU A 157 4.63 17.16 -17.67
C LEU A 157 5.36 17.63 -18.95
N GLN A 158 6.10 16.74 -19.61
CA GLN A 158 6.74 17.02 -20.90
C GLN A 158 5.71 17.24 -22.01
N ARG A 159 4.70 16.37 -22.12
CA ARG A 159 3.61 16.51 -23.09
C ARG A 159 2.79 17.78 -22.90
N GLU A 160 2.58 18.18 -21.67
CA GLU A 160 1.87 19.42 -21.30
C GLU A 160 2.74 20.67 -21.39
N GLY A 161 4.05 20.52 -21.70
CA GLY A 161 5.00 21.65 -21.78
C GLY A 161 5.38 22.27 -20.43
N LEU A 162 5.01 21.59 -19.33
CA LEU A 162 5.21 22.12 -17.95
C LEU A 162 6.57 21.77 -17.36
N PHE A 163 7.25 20.73 -17.91
CA PHE A 163 8.44 20.15 -17.29
C PHE A 163 9.60 21.14 -17.15
N ASP A 164 9.81 22.00 -18.16
CA ASP A 164 10.91 22.95 -18.21
C ASP A 164 10.48 24.40 -17.94
N LEU A 165 9.19 24.67 -17.66
CA LEU A 165 8.71 26.04 -17.48
C LEU A 165 9.50 26.82 -16.43
N ASN A 166 9.71 26.25 -15.26
CA ASN A 166 10.45 26.92 -14.20
C ASN A 166 11.92 27.16 -14.57
N ARG A 167 12.54 26.22 -15.32
CA ARG A 167 13.93 26.37 -15.79
C ARG A 167 14.08 27.48 -16.83
N GLN A 168 13.02 27.74 -17.61
CA GLN A 168 13.00 28.77 -18.68
C GLN A 168 12.71 30.18 -18.14
N LEU A 169 12.30 30.30 -16.88
CA LEU A 169 12.10 31.61 -16.26
C LEU A 169 13.45 32.37 -16.22
N PRO A 170 13.47 33.63 -16.62
CA PRO A 170 14.67 34.43 -16.49
C PRO A 170 15.06 34.55 -15.00
N ALA A 171 16.33 34.33 -14.70
CA ALA A 171 16.81 34.54 -13.34
C ALA A 171 16.64 36.02 -12.98
N PRO A 172 16.00 36.36 -11.84
CA PRO A 172 15.89 37.74 -11.40
C PRO A 172 17.29 38.29 -11.08
N TRP A 173 17.46 39.57 -11.29
CA TRP A 173 18.69 40.27 -10.90
C TRP A 173 18.96 40.15 -9.41
N ASP A 174 17.90 40.25 -8.60
CA ASP A 174 17.95 40.16 -7.14
C ASP A 174 16.64 39.58 -6.60
N TYR A 175 16.70 38.96 -5.41
CA TYR A 175 15.55 38.36 -4.72
C TYR A 175 15.08 39.26 -3.59
N ASN A 176 14.23 40.24 -3.90
CA ASN A 176 13.70 41.19 -2.92
C ASN A 176 12.50 40.64 -2.11
N LEU A 177 11.82 39.62 -2.66
CA LEU A 177 10.64 38.99 -2.08
C LEU A 177 10.69 37.48 -2.29
N VAL A 178 10.53 36.74 -1.20
CA VAL A 178 10.47 35.26 -1.23
C VAL A 178 9.18 34.82 -0.57
N LEU A 179 8.37 34.04 -1.31
CA LEU A 179 7.23 33.32 -0.78
C LEU A 179 7.69 31.95 -0.28
N VAL A 180 7.46 31.65 0.99
CA VAL A 180 7.81 30.38 1.64
C VAL A 180 6.53 29.62 1.93
N VAL A 181 6.30 28.51 1.19
CA VAL A 181 5.19 27.60 1.44
C VAL A 181 5.70 26.44 2.29
N ALA A 182 5.18 26.28 3.49
CA ALA A 182 5.64 25.28 4.45
C ALA A 182 4.50 24.78 5.35
N PRO A 183 4.54 23.51 5.81
CA PRO A 183 3.59 23.02 6.80
C PRO A 183 3.87 23.66 8.16
N GLU A 184 2.81 23.84 8.95
CA GLU A 184 2.94 24.27 10.32
C GLU A 184 3.80 23.30 11.13
N GLY A 185 4.78 23.81 11.88
CA GLY A 185 5.70 22.97 12.67
C GLY A 185 6.64 22.10 11.85
N GLY A 186 6.86 22.41 10.56
CA GLY A 186 7.77 21.66 9.69
C GLY A 186 9.20 21.60 10.26
N ALA A 187 9.81 20.43 10.22
CA ALA A 187 11.20 20.24 10.63
C ALA A 187 12.12 21.14 9.79
N GLY A 188 13.00 21.88 10.44
CA GLY A 188 13.92 22.85 9.80
C GLY A 188 13.30 24.20 9.45
N LEU A 189 11.99 24.40 9.55
CA LEU A 189 11.36 25.70 9.29
C LEU A 189 11.85 26.77 10.28
N GLY A 190 12.07 26.39 11.53
CA GLY A 190 12.59 27.30 12.56
C GLY A 190 14.00 27.81 12.24
N ASP A 191 14.90 26.97 11.78
CA ASP A 191 16.26 27.33 11.38
C ASP A 191 16.23 28.24 10.15
N PHE A 192 15.41 27.90 9.16
CA PHE A 192 15.19 28.75 8.00
C PHE A 192 14.65 30.13 8.39
N GLN A 193 13.64 30.19 9.28
CA GLN A 193 13.06 31.46 9.75
C GLN A 193 14.06 32.32 10.51
N ALA A 194 14.95 31.73 11.28
CA ALA A 194 15.99 32.47 11.99
C ALA A 194 16.87 33.24 11.02
N GLU A 195 17.33 32.60 9.95
CA GLU A 195 18.17 33.26 8.92
C GLU A 195 17.35 34.21 8.04
N ALA A 196 16.14 33.87 7.65
CA ALA A 196 15.23 34.72 6.90
C ALA A 196 14.94 36.03 7.66
N ASN A 197 14.68 35.96 8.98
CA ASN A 197 14.48 37.11 9.83
C ASN A 197 15.73 37.99 9.93
N ARG A 198 16.93 37.39 9.92
CA ARG A 198 18.20 38.14 9.89
C ARG A 198 18.32 38.96 8.61
N LEU A 199 18.07 38.32 7.44
CA LEU A 199 18.10 38.97 6.14
C LEU A 199 17.06 40.10 6.02
N GLN A 200 15.85 39.87 6.55
CA GLN A 200 14.79 40.85 6.56
C GLN A 200 15.12 42.07 7.44
N LYS A 201 15.72 41.87 8.62
CA LYS A 201 16.19 42.95 9.49
C LYS A 201 17.27 43.80 8.83
N LEU A 202 18.10 43.20 7.97
CA LEU A 202 19.12 43.90 7.20
C LEU A 202 18.56 44.61 5.95
N GLY A 203 17.26 44.46 5.68
CA GLY A 203 16.61 45.04 4.51
C GLY A 203 16.98 44.39 3.18
N ILE A 204 17.59 43.21 3.21
CA ILE A 204 18.06 42.50 2.02
C ILE A 204 16.90 41.84 1.27
N CYS A 205 15.99 41.16 2.00
CA CYS A 205 14.89 40.42 1.41
C CYS A 205 13.69 40.37 2.36
N ARG A 206 12.47 40.41 1.82
CA ARG A 206 11.22 40.22 2.55
C ARG A 206 10.73 38.79 2.34
N PHE A 207 10.28 38.13 3.41
CA PHE A 207 9.74 36.78 3.38
C PHE A 207 8.25 36.80 3.73
N ILE A 208 7.44 36.14 2.92
CA ILE A 208 6.02 35.89 3.16
C ILE A 208 5.88 34.39 3.40
N TYR A 209 5.23 34.00 4.50
CA TYR A 209 5.01 32.60 4.85
C TYR A 209 3.56 32.23 4.61
N VAL A 210 3.37 31.14 3.87
CA VAL A 210 2.07 30.54 3.61
C VAL A 210 2.09 29.11 4.17
N GLN A 211 1.11 28.80 5.00
CA GLN A 211 0.99 27.49 5.60
C GLN A 211 0.20 26.57 4.68
N SER A 212 0.77 25.42 4.34
CA SER A 212 0.10 24.41 3.54
C SER A 212 0.70 23.03 3.81
N ARG A 213 -0.11 22.01 3.64
CA ARG A 213 0.35 20.61 3.68
C ARG A 213 1.16 20.29 2.44
N PHE A 214 2.23 19.48 2.61
CA PHE A 214 3.06 18.98 1.52
C PHE A 214 2.77 17.54 1.11
N GLN A 215 2.04 16.81 1.94
CA GLN A 215 1.83 15.37 1.79
C GLN A 215 0.35 15.03 1.93
N GLY A 216 -0.04 13.91 1.29
CA GLY A 216 -1.40 13.39 1.31
C GLY A 216 -2.28 13.94 0.19
N ASP A 217 -3.46 13.34 0.08
CA ASP A 217 -4.46 13.73 -0.90
C ASP A 217 -4.90 15.20 -0.67
N GLY A 218 -5.00 15.95 -1.76
CA GLY A 218 -5.39 17.36 -1.72
C GLY A 218 -4.28 18.36 -1.39
N ALA A 219 -3.03 17.93 -1.09
CA ALA A 219 -1.93 18.85 -0.80
C ALA A 219 -1.64 19.80 -1.96
N ALA A 220 -1.67 19.32 -3.20
CA ALA A 220 -1.45 20.13 -4.39
C ALA A 220 -2.52 21.23 -4.56
N GLU A 221 -3.78 20.91 -4.31
CA GLU A 221 -4.89 21.87 -4.39
C GLU A 221 -4.82 22.91 -3.25
N GLU A 222 -4.43 22.46 -2.05
CA GLU A 222 -4.23 23.35 -0.92
C GLU A 222 -3.08 24.34 -1.20
N ILE A 223 -1.91 23.85 -1.62
CA ILE A 223 -0.78 24.71 -2.01
C ILE A 223 -1.21 25.70 -3.08
N ARG A 224 -1.91 25.25 -4.12
CA ARG A 224 -2.38 26.11 -5.21
C ARG A 224 -3.30 27.21 -4.70
N ARG A 225 -4.27 26.88 -3.84
CA ARG A 225 -5.20 27.85 -3.26
C ARG A 225 -4.45 28.89 -2.44
N GLU A 226 -3.62 28.44 -1.51
CA GLU A 226 -2.85 29.32 -0.61
C GLU A 226 -1.82 30.22 -1.34
N MET A 227 -1.42 29.85 -2.56
CA MET A 227 -0.52 30.67 -3.39
C MET A 227 -1.28 31.71 -4.23
N LEU A 228 -2.60 31.59 -4.41
CA LEU A 228 -3.41 32.49 -5.22
C LEU A 228 -4.15 33.55 -4.39
N ASP A 229 -4.32 33.31 -3.09
CA ASP A 229 -4.88 34.25 -2.11
C ASP A 229 -3.79 35.21 -1.57
#